data_51910bb2a54ba9e232ac1563a9da42f5
#
_entry.id   51910bb2a54ba9e232ac1563a9da42f5
#
_cell.length_a   1.000
_cell.length_b   1.000
_cell.length_c   1.000
_cell.angle_alpha   90.00
_cell.angle_beta   90.00
_cell.angle_gamma   90.00
#
_symmetry.space_group_name_H-M   'P 1'
#
loop_
_entity.id
_entity.type
_entity.pdbx_description
1 polymer ?
#
loop_
_entity_poly.entity_id
_entity_poly.type
_entity_poly.pdbx_seq_one_letter_code
_entity_poly.pdbx_strand_id
1 'polypeptide(L)'
;MEIAFSMQSLPAARKPILIRGKDIRCFYRVFVLFAFAVAVLALFWFGSRYPSLFHKAETLGHHEVASYIWTEQLMKLPANPTYVDRVVASIANWIWSMRIGMSFGLVMGALFHTLFQFYPPKLGGNLYLNTLKGIITGAPAGVCVNCAVPIACGITRGKANIESALSFMFSSPTLNFVVISMIFAGLPSAYGILQYLMIALVLLVFLPAIVHLYNKAQPVQSEASAVCAISFKSQECDKSLVDTAKEVAVLYAKNLWHLIKSAVPLMLAAAVVSAVVMESLPLQAIFAHVSFLAIAGLALVTVLLPIPIALDVIVAQQLYVHGVAAPYVMLFLSTLGTFSILPMSYLWTEVSKKLALGLYAMFVVLGITAAYVIQVFIH
;
A
#
# COMPACT_ATOMS: atom_id res chain seq x y z
N MET A 1 36.94 -69.39 2.11
CA MET A 1 35.66 -68.83 1.65
C MET A 1 34.97 -68.23 2.87
N GLU A 2 35.45 -67.01 3.25
CA GLU A 2 35.00 -66.31 4.46
C GLU A 2 33.88 -65.34 4.04
N ILE A 3 32.74 -65.50 4.70
CA ILE A 3 31.61 -64.61 4.56
C ILE A 3 31.71 -63.56 5.66
N ALA A 4 32.12 -62.33 5.28
CA ALA A 4 32.15 -61.19 6.21
C ALA A 4 30.72 -60.62 6.36
N PHE A 5 30.19 -60.70 7.55
CA PHE A 5 28.89 -60.11 7.94
C PHE A 5 29.11 -58.60 8.20
N SER A 6 28.55 -57.77 7.30
CA SER A 6 28.55 -56.30 7.50
C SER A 6 27.54 -55.93 8.58
N MET A 7 28.05 -55.44 9.71
CA MET A 7 27.24 -54.76 10.72
C MET A 7 26.77 -53.38 10.22
N GLN A 8 25.49 -53.32 9.86
CA GLN A 8 24.83 -52.02 9.63
C GLN A 8 24.75 -51.24 10.92
N SER A 9 25.37 -50.05 10.92
CA SER A 9 25.36 -49.11 12.00
C SER A 9 23.95 -48.56 12.25
N LEU A 10 23.42 -48.71 13.45
CA LEU A 10 22.20 -48.11 13.95
C LEU A 10 22.25 -46.56 13.78
N PRO A 11 21.14 -45.90 13.41
CA PRO A 11 21.12 -44.43 13.32
C PRO A 11 21.33 -43.81 14.71
N ALA A 12 22.32 -42.93 14.79
CA ALA A 12 22.66 -42.20 15.99
C ALA A 12 21.41 -41.52 16.60
N ALA A 13 21.19 -41.77 17.89
CA ALA A 13 20.13 -41.15 18.68
C ALA A 13 20.17 -39.62 18.50
N ARG A 14 19.03 -39.03 18.08
CA ARG A 14 18.87 -37.57 18.01
C ARG A 14 19.20 -36.98 19.39
N LYS A 15 20.29 -36.19 19.43
CA LYS A 15 20.63 -35.42 20.63
C LYS A 15 19.43 -34.56 21.03
N PRO A 16 19.06 -34.48 22.31
CA PRO A 16 18.01 -33.60 22.76
C PRO A 16 18.36 -32.17 22.34
N ILE A 17 17.38 -31.46 21.76
CA ILE A 17 17.50 -30.03 21.41
C ILE A 17 17.59 -29.28 22.73
N LEU A 18 18.82 -29.12 23.24
CA LEU A 18 19.08 -28.17 24.31
C LEU A 18 18.87 -26.78 23.73
N ILE A 19 17.77 -26.13 24.07
CA ILE A 19 17.50 -24.72 23.81
C ILE A 19 18.60 -23.94 24.56
N ARG A 20 19.65 -23.62 23.84
CA ARG A 20 20.81 -22.90 24.38
C ARG A 20 20.39 -21.47 24.64
N GLY A 21 20.79 -20.86 25.73
CA GLY A 21 20.43 -19.49 26.15
C GLY A 21 20.61 -18.40 25.08
N LYS A 22 21.32 -18.69 23.97
CA LYS A 22 21.39 -17.86 22.75
C LYS A 22 20.06 -17.75 22.03
N ASP A 23 19.25 -18.82 22.00
CA ASP A 23 17.96 -18.82 21.27
C ASP A 23 16.90 -18.00 22.00
N ILE A 24 16.93 -17.96 23.32
CA ILE A 24 15.98 -17.22 24.15
C ILE A 24 16.16 -15.71 23.95
N ARG A 25 17.38 -15.20 23.87
CA ARG A 25 17.63 -13.75 23.69
C ARG A 25 17.27 -13.24 22.30
N CYS A 26 17.45 -14.05 21.28
CA CYS A 26 16.95 -13.77 19.94
C CYS A 26 15.42 -13.72 19.91
N PHE A 27 14.76 -14.59 20.67
CA PHE A 27 13.31 -14.61 20.80
C PHE A 27 12.76 -13.31 21.45
N TYR A 28 13.44 -12.75 22.47
CA TYR A 28 13.02 -11.48 23.10
C TYR A 28 13.03 -10.30 22.13
N ARG A 29 13.99 -10.21 21.20
CA ARG A 29 14.02 -9.15 20.18
C ARG A 29 12.77 -9.21 19.28
N VAL A 30 12.45 -10.40 18.79
CA VAL A 30 11.23 -10.61 17.96
C VAL A 30 9.99 -10.33 18.77
N PHE A 31 9.93 -10.81 20.00
CA PHE A 31 8.77 -10.62 20.85
C PHE A 31 8.50 -9.14 21.14
N VAL A 32 9.51 -8.36 21.47
CA VAL A 32 9.38 -6.90 21.71
C VAL A 32 8.92 -6.18 20.45
N LEU A 33 9.52 -6.46 19.29
CA LEU A 33 9.12 -5.86 18.01
C LEU A 33 7.71 -6.28 17.62
N PHE A 34 7.35 -7.55 17.83
CA PHE A 34 6.01 -8.06 17.54
C PHE A 34 4.95 -7.45 18.48
N ALA A 35 5.24 -7.39 19.79
CA ALA A 35 4.34 -6.74 20.75
C ALA A 35 4.13 -5.26 20.44
N PHE A 36 5.20 -4.55 20.06
CA PHE A 36 5.13 -3.17 19.60
C PHE A 36 4.28 -3.05 18.32
N ALA A 37 4.47 -3.95 17.35
CA ALA A 37 3.67 -4.00 16.12
C ALA A 37 2.17 -4.17 16.43
N VAL A 38 1.84 -5.14 17.28
CA VAL A 38 0.46 -5.42 17.68
C VAL A 38 -0.16 -4.21 18.41
N ALA A 39 0.57 -3.57 19.31
CA ALA A 39 0.12 -2.37 20.01
C ALA A 39 -0.16 -1.22 19.04
N VAL A 40 0.76 -0.95 18.11
CA VAL A 40 0.61 0.10 17.09
C VAL A 40 -0.57 -0.19 16.15
N LEU A 41 -0.73 -1.45 15.72
CA LEU A 41 -1.87 -1.89 14.91
C LEU A 41 -3.20 -1.71 15.65
N ALA A 42 -3.28 -2.14 16.92
CA ALA A 42 -4.47 -2.01 17.73
C ALA A 42 -4.87 -0.54 17.93
N LEU A 43 -3.90 0.31 18.30
CA LEU A 43 -4.14 1.74 18.45
C LEU A 43 -4.59 2.40 17.15
N PHE A 44 -3.99 2.03 16.03
CA PHE A 44 -4.36 2.58 14.73
C PHE A 44 -5.77 2.14 14.30
N TRP A 45 -6.09 0.84 14.42
CA TRP A 45 -7.39 0.32 13.98
C TRP A 45 -8.52 0.80 14.85
N PHE A 46 -8.42 0.62 16.16
CA PHE A 46 -9.50 0.98 17.07
C PHE A 46 -9.57 2.47 17.40
N GLY A 47 -8.41 3.16 17.45
CA GLY A 47 -8.37 4.58 17.79
C GLY A 47 -8.62 5.52 16.61
N SER A 48 -8.44 5.06 15.36
CA SER A 48 -8.53 5.96 14.20
C SER A 48 -9.17 5.33 12.98
N ARG A 49 -8.65 4.18 12.50
CA ARG A 49 -8.99 3.70 11.16
C ARG A 49 -10.44 3.24 11.03
N TYR A 50 -10.89 2.35 11.90
CA TYR A 50 -12.26 1.87 11.84
C TYR A 50 -13.30 2.95 12.16
N PRO A 51 -13.14 3.79 13.20
CA PRO A 51 -14.04 4.92 13.42
C PRO A 51 -14.16 5.84 12.20
N SER A 52 -13.04 6.19 11.55
CA SER A 52 -13.04 7.04 10.36
C SER A 52 -13.73 6.37 9.15
N LEU A 53 -13.54 5.06 8.94
CA LEU A 53 -14.17 4.32 7.86
C LEU A 53 -15.68 4.15 8.09
N PHE A 54 -16.10 3.87 9.32
CA PHE A 54 -17.53 3.78 9.66
C PHE A 54 -18.24 5.11 9.49
N HIS A 55 -17.61 6.21 9.94
CA HIS A 55 -18.15 7.55 9.72
C HIS A 55 -18.29 7.88 8.22
N LYS A 56 -17.31 7.49 7.40
CA LYS A 56 -17.42 7.62 5.93
C LYS A 56 -18.54 6.76 5.34
N ALA A 57 -18.75 5.56 5.88
CA ALA A 57 -19.83 4.68 5.44
C ALA A 57 -21.22 5.25 5.80
N GLU A 58 -21.37 5.88 6.97
CA GLU A 58 -22.59 6.57 7.37
C GLU A 58 -22.91 7.75 6.45
N THR A 59 -21.91 8.54 6.03
CA THR A 59 -22.11 9.69 5.13
C THR A 59 -22.59 9.29 3.74
N LEU A 60 -22.36 8.04 3.30
CA LEU A 60 -22.89 7.52 2.04
C LEU A 60 -24.43 7.41 2.01
N GLY A 61 -25.08 7.26 3.18
CA GLY A 61 -26.54 7.17 3.30
C GLY A 61 -27.26 8.52 3.26
N HIS A 62 -26.57 9.63 3.44
CA HIS A 62 -27.17 10.96 3.50
C HIS A 62 -26.96 11.70 2.17
N HIS A 63 -28.08 12.10 1.53
CA HIS A 63 -28.11 12.81 0.24
C HIS A 63 -27.66 14.29 0.34
N GLU A 64 -27.17 14.75 1.46
CA GLU A 64 -26.60 16.09 1.54
C GLU A 64 -25.31 16.13 0.74
N VAL A 65 -25.38 16.88 -0.35
CA VAL A 65 -24.24 17.23 -1.20
C VAL A 65 -23.19 17.90 -0.33
N ALA A 66 -22.30 17.10 0.24
CA ALA A 66 -21.10 17.65 0.80
C ALA A 66 -20.33 18.29 -0.36
N SER A 67 -20.41 19.60 -0.48
CA SER A 67 -19.64 20.39 -1.44
C SER A 67 -18.13 20.24 -1.27
N TYR A 68 -17.70 19.25 -0.49
CA TYR A 68 -16.32 19.06 -0.08
C TYR A 68 -15.93 17.58 -0.17
N ILE A 69 -14.95 17.32 -1.02
CA ILE A 69 -14.28 16.02 -1.20
C ILE A 69 -13.64 15.50 0.11
N TRP A 70 -13.43 16.37 1.11
CA TRP A 70 -12.73 16.06 2.36
C TRP A 70 -13.70 15.93 3.54
N THR A 71 -13.75 14.76 4.15
CA THR A 71 -14.58 14.50 5.33
C THR A 71 -14.13 15.26 6.59
N GLU A 72 -12.84 15.61 6.66
CA GLU A 72 -12.27 16.43 7.72
C GLU A 72 -11.57 17.65 7.10
N GLN A 73 -12.08 18.85 7.36
CA GLN A 73 -11.50 20.09 6.85
C GLN A 73 -10.72 20.80 7.94
N LEU A 74 -9.43 21.04 7.69
CA LEU A 74 -8.61 21.95 8.49
C LEU A 74 -8.86 23.40 8.10
N MET A 75 -8.99 23.66 6.78
CA MET A 75 -9.28 24.99 6.24
C MET A 75 -10.62 24.97 5.50
N LYS A 76 -11.50 25.90 5.90
CA LYS A 76 -12.74 26.20 5.18
C LYS A 76 -12.46 27.26 4.12
N LEU A 77 -13.12 27.13 2.98
CA LEU A 77 -13.02 28.15 1.91
C LEU A 77 -13.79 29.41 2.30
N PRO A 78 -13.28 30.61 1.99
CA PRO A 78 -14.03 31.86 2.11
C PRO A 78 -15.22 31.89 1.14
N ALA A 79 -16.14 32.84 1.32
CA ALA A 79 -17.35 32.95 0.48
C ALA A 79 -17.06 33.13 -1.02
N ASN A 80 -15.97 33.80 -1.37
CA ASN A 80 -15.49 33.97 -2.74
C ASN A 80 -14.02 33.54 -2.84
N PRO A 81 -13.76 32.23 -2.98
CA PRO A 81 -12.40 31.71 -2.96
C PRO A 81 -11.65 32.02 -4.25
N THR A 82 -10.44 32.52 -4.14
CA THR A 82 -9.53 32.61 -5.28
C THR A 82 -8.97 31.22 -5.63
N TYR A 83 -8.35 31.10 -6.80
CA TYR A 83 -7.67 29.87 -7.20
C TYR A 83 -6.62 29.44 -6.14
N VAL A 84 -5.85 30.41 -5.62
CA VAL A 84 -4.83 30.16 -4.59
C VAL A 84 -5.45 29.64 -3.30
N ASP A 85 -6.57 30.24 -2.86
CA ASP A 85 -7.28 29.80 -1.65
C ASP A 85 -7.73 28.34 -1.78
N ARG A 86 -8.24 27.94 -2.94
CA ARG A 86 -8.65 26.56 -3.22
C ARG A 86 -7.46 25.61 -3.17
N VAL A 87 -6.36 25.92 -3.85
CA VAL A 87 -5.15 25.11 -3.84
C VAL A 87 -4.56 24.97 -2.44
N VAL A 88 -4.45 26.05 -1.68
CA VAL A 88 -3.91 26.02 -0.31
C VAL A 88 -4.83 25.24 0.62
N ALA A 89 -6.13 25.43 0.55
CA ALA A 89 -7.10 24.67 1.35
C ALA A 89 -7.05 23.17 0.99
N SER A 90 -6.95 22.82 -0.29
CA SER A 90 -6.81 21.43 -0.74
C SER A 90 -5.55 20.77 -0.19
N ILE A 91 -4.41 21.47 -0.21
CA ILE A 91 -3.14 20.97 0.36
C ILE A 91 -3.27 20.76 1.88
N ALA A 92 -3.78 21.77 2.59
CA ALA A 92 -3.93 21.73 4.05
C ALA A 92 -4.87 20.60 4.48
N ASN A 93 -6.02 20.47 3.81
CA ASN A 93 -7.00 19.41 4.08
C ASN A 93 -6.47 18.02 3.74
N TRP A 94 -5.70 17.88 2.64
CA TRP A 94 -5.03 16.63 2.30
C TRP A 94 -4.04 16.19 3.39
N ILE A 95 -3.14 17.09 3.82
CA ILE A 95 -2.17 16.82 4.88
C ILE A 95 -2.88 16.41 6.17
N TRP A 96 -3.93 17.15 6.55
CA TRP A 96 -4.71 16.85 7.74
C TRP A 96 -5.38 15.48 7.70
N SER A 97 -6.01 15.15 6.58
CA SER A 97 -6.69 13.87 6.36
C SER A 97 -5.72 12.68 6.36
N MET A 98 -4.50 12.89 5.87
CA MET A 98 -3.49 11.84 5.74
C MET A 98 -2.59 11.68 6.98
N ARG A 99 -2.57 12.64 7.93
CA ARG A 99 -1.60 12.68 9.03
C ARG A 99 -1.46 11.37 9.82
N ILE A 100 -2.59 10.77 10.19
CA ILE A 100 -2.58 9.56 11.02
C ILE A 100 -2.14 8.34 10.20
N GLY A 101 -2.69 8.18 8.99
CA GLY A 101 -2.33 7.06 8.10
C GLY A 101 -0.86 7.10 7.68
N MET A 102 -0.33 8.29 7.39
CA MET A 102 1.09 8.47 7.03
C MET A 102 2.01 8.17 8.21
N SER A 103 1.68 8.68 9.40
CA SER A 103 2.45 8.39 10.63
C SER A 103 2.46 6.90 10.92
N PHE A 104 1.32 6.23 10.82
CA PHE A 104 1.23 4.78 10.95
C PHE A 104 2.10 4.05 9.92
N GLY A 105 2.03 4.46 8.64
CA GLY A 105 2.83 3.87 7.56
C GLY A 105 4.33 3.99 7.81
N LEU A 106 4.81 5.15 8.27
CA LEU A 106 6.21 5.39 8.61
C LEU A 106 6.67 4.52 9.80
N VAL A 107 5.88 4.48 10.86
CA VAL A 107 6.15 3.68 12.06
C VAL A 107 6.23 2.20 11.72
N MET A 108 5.25 1.66 11.00
CA MET A 108 5.20 0.27 10.59
C MET A 108 6.28 -0.06 9.54
N GLY A 109 6.55 0.84 8.61
CA GLY A 109 7.63 0.66 7.62
C GLY A 109 9.00 0.55 8.28
N ALA A 110 9.30 1.43 9.25
CA ALA A 110 10.52 1.35 10.04
C ALA A 110 10.61 0.06 10.86
N LEU A 111 9.47 -0.41 11.38
CA LEU A 111 9.38 -1.65 12.14
C LEU A 111 9.71 -2.86 11.26
N PHE A 112 9.07 -2.98 10.09
CA PHE A 112 9.36 -4.07 9.15
C PHE A 112 10.81 -4.04 8.68
N HIS A 113 11.33 -2.85 8.37
CA HIS A 113 12.74 -2.71 8.02
C HIS A 113 13.67 -3.19 9.14
N THR A 114 13.42 -2.79 10.39
CA THR A 114 14.20 -3.21 11.54
C THR A 114 14.08 -4.71 11.80
N LEU A 115 12.86 -5.26 11.75
CA LEU A 115 12.59 -6.68 11.93
C LEU A 115 13.37 -7.53 10.92
N PHE A 116 13.32 -7.15 9.64
CA PHE A 116 13.97 -7.92 8.57
C PHE A 116 15.49 -7.72 8.51
N GLN A 117 16.04 -6.69 9.14
CA GLN A 117 17.49 -6.59 9.36
C GLN A 117 17.99 -7.62 10.37
N PHE A 118 17.20 -7.89 11.42
CA PHE A 118 17.52 -8.95 12.38
C PHE A 118 17.19 -10.35 11.86
N TYR A 119 16.08 -10.49 11.14
CA TYR A 119 15.53 -11.75 10.64
C TYR A 119 15.21 -11.61 9.14
N PRO A 120 16.25 -11.65 8.29
CA PRO A 120 16.03 -11.54 6.86
C PRO A 120 15.12 -12.69 6.40
N PRO A 121 14.01 -12.38 5.73
CA PRO A 121 13.13 -13.41 5.20
C PRO A 121 13.88 -14.20 4.13
N LYS A 122 13.60 -15.51 4.04
CA LYS A 122 14.17 -16.34 2.99
C LYS A 122 13.66 -15.83 1.64
N LEU A 123 14.59 -15.31 0.82
CA LEU A 123 14.32 -14.95 -0.58
C LEU A 123 14.05 -16.22 -1.38
N GLY A 124 13.13 -16.13 -2.32
CA GLY A 124 12.74 -17.24 -3.18
C GLY A 124 11.41 -17.85 -2.77
N GLY A 125 11.07 -18.97 -3.36
CA GLY A 125 9.78 -19.61 -3.19
C GLY A 125 8.83 -19.35 -4.36
N ASN A 126 7.61 -19.83 -4.22
CA ASN A 126 6.59 -19.66 -5.24
C ASN A 126 6.10 -18.20 -5.26
N LEU A 127 6.19 -17.55 -6.42
CA LEU A 127 5.75 -16.19 -6.68
C LEU A 127 4.30 -15.95 -6.21
N TYR A 128 3.40 -16.88 -6.53
CA TYR A 128 1.99 -16.79 -6.12
C TYR A 128 1.81 -16.90 -4.61
N LEU A 129 2.58 -17.76 -3.95
CA LEU A 129 2.53 -17.87 -2.49
C LEU A 129 3.00 -16.60 -1.79
N ASN A 130 4.03 -15.97 -2.33
CA ASN A 130 4.53 -14.69 -1.82
C ASN A 130 3.53 -13.55 -2.07
N THR A 131 2.89 -13.52 -3.24
CA THR A 131 1.78 -12.62 -3.54
C THR A 131 0.62 -12.82 -2.57
N LEU A 132 0.21 -14.07 -2.33
CA LEU A 132 -0.87 -14.39 -1.39
C LEU A 132 -0.56 -13.95 0.04
N LYS A 133 0.68 -14.13 0.51
CA LYS A 133 1.13 -13.62 1.83
C LYS A 133 0.97 -12.11 1.92
N GLY A 134 1.36 -11.37 0.87
CA GLY A 134 1.18 -9.92 0.80
C GLY A 134 -0.29 -9.52 0.83
N ILE A 135 -1.16 -10.24 0.10
CA ILE A 135 -2.61 -10.00 0.10
C ILE A 135 -3.20 -10.21 1.49
N ILE A 136 -2.92 -11.35 2.12
CA ILE A 136 -3.46 -11.72 3.45
C ILE A 136 -3.02 -10.74 4.53
N THR A 137 -1.80 -10.21 4.44
CA THR A 137 -1.28 -9.23 5.39
C THR A 137 -1.72 -7.81 5.08
N GLY A 138 -1.91 -7.48 3.81
CA GLY A 138 -2.31 -6.14 3.35
C GLY A 138 -3.79 -5.86 3.53
N ALA A 139 -4.68 -6.77 3.14
CA ALA A 139 -6.12 -6.57 3.19
C ALA A 139 -6.65 -6.11 4.57
N PRO A 140 -6.27 -6.72 5.70
CA PRO A 140 -6.70 -6.26 7.02
C PRO A 140 -6.00 -4.98 7.48
N ALA A 141 -4.88 -4.58 6.87
CA ALA A 141 -4.14 -3.39 7.29
C ALA A 141 -4.97 -2.11 7.17
N GLY A 142 -5.86 -2.02 6.17
CA GLY A 142 -6.81 -0.93 6.03
C GLY A 142 -6.16 0.45 5.86
N VAL A 143 -5.02 0.51 5.20
CA VAL A 143 -4.31 1.76 4.90
C VAL A 143 -4.48 2.13 3.43
N CYS A 144 -4.47 3.43 3.12
CA CYS A 144 -4.44 3.89 1.74
C CYS A 144 -3.15 3.45 1.04
N VAL A 145 -3.15 3.39 -0.28
CA VAL A 145 -1.97 3.01 -1.07
C VAL A 145 -0.76 3.89 -0.72
N ASN A 146 -0.97 5.17 -0.49
CA ASN A 146 0.08 6.13 -0.12
C ASN A 146 0.72 5.80 1.24
N CYS A 147 -0.10 5.42 2.22
CA CYS A 147 0.35 5.03 3.56
C CYS A 147 1.01 3.65 3.56
N ALA A 148 0.68 2.79 2.60
CA ALA A 148 1.30 1.48 2.43
C ALA A 148 2.72 1.56 1.82
N VAL A 149 3.07 2.65 1.12
CA VAL A 149 4.40 2.84 0.51
C VAL A 149 5.54 2.74 1.52
N PRO A 150 5.56 3.44 2.67
CA PRO A 150 6.60 3.27 3.66
C PRO A 150 6.71 1.84 4.19
N ILE A 151 5.58 1.14 4.32
CA ILE A 151 5.55 -0.26 4.76
C ILE A 151 6.18 -1.15 3.68
N ALA A 152 5.77 -0.99 2.41
CA ALA A 152 6.36 -1.71 1.27
C ALA A 152 7.87 -1.44 1.14
N CYS A 153 8.30 -0.19 1.34
CA CYS A 153 9.71 0.19 1.39
C CYS A 153 10.45 -0.54 2.53
N GLY A 154 9.86 -0.61 3.73
CA GLY A 154 10.41 -1.36 4.85
C GLY A 154 10.55 -2.85 4.55
N ILE A 155 9.56 -3.45 3.89
CA ILE A 155 9.56 -4.86 3.46
C ILE A 155 10.68 -5.11 2.45
N THR A 156 10.81 -4.29 1.41
CA THR A 156 11.81 -4.49 0.35
C THR A 156 13.24 -4.18 0.84
N ARG A 157 13.45 -3.12 1.61
CA ARG A 157 14.74 -2.80 2.22
C ARG A 157 15.17 -3.87 3.23
N GLY A 158 14.20 -4.55 3.85
CA GLY A 158 14.42 -5.73 4.69
C GLY A 158 14.75 -7.00 3.90
N LYS A 159 14.99 -6.92 2.58
CA LYS A 159 15.29 -8.05 1.69
C LYS A 159 14.17 -9.08 1.63
N ALA A 160 12.91 -8.66 1.73
CA ALA A 160 11.77 -9.52 1.41
C ALA A 160 11.44 -9.49 -0.09
N ASN A 161 10.61 -10.43 -0.53
CA ASN A 161 10.23 -10.53 -1.93
C ASN A 161 9.38 -9.33 -2.35
N ILE A 162 9.67 -8.77 -3.51
CA ILE A 162 9.01 -7.58 -4.04
C ILE A 162 7.52 -7.83 -4.30
N GLU A 163 7.15 -9.03 -4.75
CA GLU A 163 5.76 -9.41 -4.96
C GLU A 163 4.93 -9.34 -3.68
N SER A 164 5.51 -9.69 -2.52
CA SER A 164 4.84 -9.55 -1.22
C SER A 164 4.63 -8.09 -0.83
N ALA A 165 5.60 -7.23 -1.11
CA ALA A 165 5.50 -5.80 -0.80
C ALA A 165 4.44 -5.12 -1.69
N LEU A 166 4.44 -5.42 -2.99
CA LEU A 166 3.48 -4.85 -3.94
C LEU A 166 2.05 -5.35 -3.70
N SER A 167 1.89 -6.65 -3.47
CA SER A 167 0.56 -7.21 -3.18
C SER A 167 0.02 -6.70 -1.84
N PHE A 168 0.84 -6.52 -0.82
CA PHE A 168 0.46 -5.80 0.41
C PHE A 168 -0.03 -4.38 0.09
N MET A 169 0.76 -3.64 -0.69
CA MET A 169 0.48 -2.24 -1.00
C MET A 169 -0.84 -2.04 -1.76
N PHE A 170 -1.14 -2.92 -2.72
CA PHE A 170 -2.37 -2.80 -3.52
C PHE A 170 -3.59 -3.44 -2.86
N SER A 171 -3.43 -4.51 -2.08
CA SER A 171 -4.55 -5.16 -1.41
C SER A 171 -5.06 -4.36 -0.20
N SER A 172 -4.19 -3.59 0.45
CA SER A 172 -4.53 -2.86 1.67
C SER A 172 -5.68 -1.85 1.50
N PRO A 173 -5.70 -0.97 0.49
CA PRO A 173 -6.82 -0.06 0.29
C PRO A 173 -8.04 -0.75 -0.33
N THR A 174 -7.84 -1.76 -1.17
CA THR A 174 -8.88 -2.29 -2.06
C THR A 174 -9.64 -3.47 -1.47
N LEU A 175 -8.97 -4.36 -0.72
CA LEU A 175 -9.59 -5.55 -0.14
C LEU A 175 -9.99 -5.38 1.34
N ASN A 176 -10.06 -4.15 1.82
CA ASN A 176 -10.59 -3.88 3.15
C ASN A 176 -12.12 -4.10 3.17
N PHE A 177 -12.63 -4.86 4.15
CA PHE A 177 -14.04 -5.24 4.19
C PHE A 177 -15.00 -4.04 4.29
N VAL A 178 -14.58 -2.95 4.95
CA VAL A 178 -15.40 -1.73 5.05
C VAL A 178 -15.51 -1.06 3.69
N VAL A 179 -14.40 -0.95 2.94
CA VAL A 179 -14.40 -0.39 1.58
C VAL A 179 -15.27 -1.24 0.65
N ILE A 180 -15.17 -2.58 0.77
CA ILE A 180 -16.03 -3.51 0.03
C ILE A 180 -17.50 -3.20 0.31
N SER A 181 -17.86 -3.14 1.60
CA SER A 181 -19.24 -2.85 2.03
C SER A 181 -19.72 -1.49 1.53
N MET A 182 -18.88 -0.45 1.56
CA MET A 182 -19.21 0.88 1.05
C MET A 182 -19.51 0.88 -0.45
N ILE A 183 -18.75 0.16 -1.27
CA ILE A 183 -18.99 0.07 -2.72
C ILE A 183 -20.36 -0.57 -2.98
N PHE A 184 -20.66 -1.71 -2.36
CA PHE A 184 -21.94 -2.42 -2.56
C PHE A 184 -23.14 -1.73 -1.92
N ALA A 185 -22.94 -0.88 -0.90
CA ALA A 185 -24.00 -0.09 -0.29
C ALA A 185 -24.27 1.22 -1.07
N GLY A 186 -23.22 1.83 -1.65
CA GLY A 186 -23.32 3.16 -2.28
C GLY A 186 -23.48 3.15 -3.78
N LEU A 187 -23.23 2.03 -4.46
CA LEU A 187 -23.28 1.92 -5.92
C LEU A 187 -24.03 0.66 -6.34
N PRO A 188 -24.65 0.61 -7.54
CA PRO A 188 -25.18 -0.61 -8.11
C PRO A 188 -24.14 -1.73 -8.13
N SER A 189 -24.58 -2.96 -7.87
CA SER A 189 -23.72 -4.14 -7.71
C SER A 189 -22.77 -4.39 -8.89
N ALA A 190 -23.17 -3.99 -10.11
CA ALA A 190 -22.34 -4.10 -11.30
C ALA A 190 -20.98 -3.39 -11.15
N TYR A 191 -20.96 -2.20 -10.53
CA TYR A 191 -19.71 -1.47 -10.27
C TYR A 191 -18.81 -2.23 -9.32
N GLY A 192 -19.37 -2.75 -8.22
CA GLY A 192 -18.62 -3.53 -7.24
C GLY A 192 -18.06 -4.82 -7.83
N ILE A 193 -18.88 -5.57 -8.58
CA ILE A 193 -18.46 -6.82 -9.23
C ILE A 193 -17.30 -6.54 -10.20
N LEU A 194 -17.44 -5.54 -11.07
CA LEU A 194 -16.39 -5.21 -12.05
C LEU A 194 -15.12 -4.71 -11.35
N GLN A 195 -15.24 -3.89 -10.31
CA GLN A 195 -14.11 -3.41 -9.52
C GLN A 195 -13.32 -4.57 -8.91
N TYR A 196 -14.00 -5.53 -8.25
CA TYR A 196 -13.31 -6.64 -7.61
C TYR A 196 -12.79 -7.68 -8.59
N LEU A 197 -13.44 -7.84 -9.74
CA LEU A 197 -12.88 -8.63 -10.86
C LEU A 197 -11.56 -8.02 -11.35
N MET A 198 -11.53 -6.70 -11.55
CA MET A 198 -10.32 -5.98 -11.94
C MET A 198 -9.20 -6.12 -10.89
N ILE A 199 -9.52 -5.93 -9.61
CA ILE A 199 -8.54 -6.07 -8.52
C ILE A 199 -8.01 -7.51 -8.45
N ALA A 200 -8.86 -8.53 -8.61
CA ALA A 200 -8.44 -9.92 -8.66
C ALA A 200 -7.50 -10.18 -9.84
N LEU A 201 -7.79 -9.66 -11.02
CA LEU A 201 -6.90 -9.74 -12.19
C LEU A 201 -5.56 -9.04 -11.91
N VAL A 202 -5.57 -7.86 -11.30
CA VAL A 202 -4.33 -7.16 -10.91
C VAL A 202 -3.49 -8.00 -9.97
N LEU A 203 -4.07 -8.47 -8.88
CA LEU A 203 -3.32 -9.14 -7.81
C LEU A 203 -2.90 -10.57 -8.16
N LEU A 204 -3.74 -11.31 -8.87
CA LEU A 204 -3.51 -12.74 -9.13
C LEU A 204 -2.88 -13.04 -10.50
N VAL A 205 -3.01 -12.14 -11.47
CA VAL A 205 -2.51 -12.36 -12.83
C VAL A 205 -1.44 -11.34 -13.21
N PHE A 206 -1.80 -10.05 -13.25
CA PHE A 206 -0.91 -9.03 -13.80
C PHE A 206 0.30 -8.76 -12.90
N LEU A 207 0.11 -8.63 -11.60
CA LEU A 207 1.21 -8.36 -10.68
C LEU A 207 2.23 -9.49 -10.65
N PRO A 208 1.86 -10.78 -10.49
CA PRO A 208 2.81 -11.88 -10.61
C PRO A 208 3.49 -11.95 -11.98
N ALA A 209 2.74 -11.73 -13.07
CA ALA A 209 3.31 -11.77 -14.42
C ALA A 209 4.36 -10.64 -14.64
N ILE A 210 4.05 -9.42 -14.25
CA ILE A 210 4.96 -8.28 -14.38
C ILE A 210 6.22 -8.49 -13.52
N VAL A 211 6.06 -8.96 -12.28
CA VAL A 211 7.19 -9.26 -11.39
C VAL A 211 8.02 -10.43 -11.93
N HIS A 212 7.39 -11.45 -12.50
CA HIS A 212 8.11 -12.56 -13.15
C HIS A 212 8.96 -12.06 -14.32
N LEU A 213 8.39 -11.23 -15.19
CA LEU A 213 9.12 -10.62 -16.31
C LEU A 213 10.26 -9.73 -15.83
N TYR A 214 10.02 -8.97 -14.76
CA TYR A 214 11.05 -8.15 -14.13
C TYR A 214 12.20 -8.99 -13.58
N ASN A 215 11.92 -10.06 -12.83
CA ASN A 215 12.94 -10.95 -12.26
C ASN A 215 13.71 -11.71 -13.36
N LYS A 216 13.06 -12.07 -14.46
CA LYS A 216 13.72 -12.70 -15.61
C LYS A 216 14.66 -11.74 -16.35
N ALA A 217 14.31 -10.46 -16.40
CA ALA A 217 15.12 -9.44 -17.07
C ALA A 217 16.33 -8.98 -16.24
N GLN A 218 16.35 -9.29 -14.95
CA GLN A 218 17.49 -9.05 -14.06
C GLN A 218 17.96 -10.38 -13.48
N PRO A 219 18.93 -11.07 -14.11
CA PRO A 219 19.50 -12.26 -13.51
C PRO A 219 20.19 -11.84 -12.21
N VAL A 220 19.60 -12.31 -11.11
CA VAL A 220 20.11 -12.28 -9.74
C VAL A 220 21.25 -11.28 -9.50
N GLN A 221 20.99 -10.00 -9.53
CA GLN A 221 21.85 -9.03 -8.89
C GLN A 221 21.41 -8.91 -7.42
N SER A 222 21.95 -9.81 -6.61
CA SER A 222 21.89 -9.75 -5.15
C SER A 222 22.66 -8.54 -4.58
N GLU A 223 23.02 -7.57 -5.43
CA GLU A 223 23.87 -6.43 -5.07
C GLU A 223 23.19 -5.05 -5.15
N ALA A 224 21.95 -4.96 -5.60
CA ALA A 224 21.28 -3.67 -5.71
C ALA A 224 20.68 -3.22 -4.39
N SER A 225 21.48 -3.08 -3.36
CA SER A 225 21.21 -2.26 -2.17
C SER A 225 22.46 -2.15 -1.29
N ALA A 226 23.63 -2.03 -1.92
CA ALA A 226 24.88 -1.77 -1.19
C ALA A 226 24.91 -0.40 -0.48
N VAL A 227 23.94 0.49 -0.73
CA VAL A 227 23.95 1.87 -0.18
C VAL A 227 23.33 1.96 1.23
N CYS A 228 22.61 0.94 1.71
CA CYS A 228 22.03 0.92 3.06
C CYS A 228 22.29 -0.34 3.86
N ALA A 229 23.18 -1.23 3.40
CA ALA A 229 23.62 -2.34 4.20
C ALA A 229 24.66 -1.84 5.21
N ILE A 230 24.21 -1.30 6.35
CA ILE A 230 25.00 -1.40 7.57
C ILE A 230 25.02 -2.90 7.85
N SER A 231 26.12 -3.55 7.41
CA SER A 231 26.39 -4.94 7.69
C SER A 231 26.52 -5.09 9.21
N PHE A 232 25.41 -5.37 9.87
CA PHE A 232 25.50 -5.88 11.23
C PHE A 232 26.01 -7.32 11.13
N LYS A 233 27.33 -7.45 11.26
CA LYS A 233 27.98 -8.71 11.61
C LYS A 233 27.12 -9.37 12.69
N SER A 234 26.78 -10.65 12.56
CA SER A 234 26.09 -11.45 13.56
C SER A 234 26.77 -11.26 14.93
N GLN A 235 26.32 -10.26 15.67
CA GLN A 235 26.93 -9.88 16.92
C GLN A 235 26.43 -10.82 18.02
N GLU A 236 27.37 -11.37 18.73
CA GLU A 236 27.21 -12.27 19.85
C GLU A 236 26.05 -11.90 20.78
N CYS A 237 25.17 -12.86 21.02
CA CYS A 237 24.00 -12.73 21.89
C CYS A 237 24.33 -12.63 23.38
N ASP A 238 25.47 -12.03 23.75
CA ASP A 238 25.94 -11.95 25.13
C ASP A 238 25.64 -10.64 25.86
N LYS A 239 24.84 -9.75 25.20
CA LYS A 239 24.49 -8.46 25.80
C LYS A 239 23.31 -8.58 26.77
N SER A 240 23.27 -7.71 27.79
CA SER A 240 22.15 -7.50 28.69
C SER A 240 20.82 -7.24 27.94
N LEU A 241 19.69 -7.61 28.54
CA LEU A 241 18.35 -7.33 27.96
C LEU A 241 18.15 -5.83 27.69
N VAL A 242 18.66 -4.98 28.59
CA VAL A 242 18.58 -3.52 28.48
C VAL A 242 19.41 -3.01 27.30
N ASP A 243 20.61 -3.55 27.10
CA ASP A 243 21.50 -3.16 25.99
C ASP A 243 20.92 -3.63 24.64
N THR A 244 20.30 -4.81 24.64
CA THR A 244 19.58 -5.33 23.47
C THR A 244 18.37 -4.44 23.11
N ALA A 245 17.57 -4.04 24.08
CA ALA A 245 16.44 -3.15 23.87
C ALA A 245 16.89 -1.76 23.37
N LYS A 246 17.98 -1.20 23.91
CA LYS A 246 18.58 0.05 23.44
C LYS A 246 19.08 -0.06 22.00
N GLU A 247 19.75 -1.16 21.65
CA GLU A 247 20.24 -1.41 20.29
C GLU A 247 19.08 -1.46 19.28
N VAL A 248 18.02 -2.19 19.61
CA VAL A 248 16.79 -2.27 18.78
C VAL A 248 16.14 -0.90 18.65
N ALA A 249 15.99 -0.14 19.74
CA ALA A 249 15.40 1.18 19.74
C ALA A 249 16.22 2.18 18.90
N VAL A 250 17.53 2.18 19.01
CA VAL A 250 18.43 3.04 18.23
C VAL A 250 18.36 2.69 16.75
N LEU A 251 18.35 1.41 16.40
CA LEU A 251 18.25 0.96 15.02
C LEU A 251 16.89 1.34 14.43
N TYR A 252 15.81 1.11 15.18
CA TYR A 252 14.47 1.52 14.80
C TYR A 252 14.38 3.04 14.56
N ALA A 253 14.89 3.84 15.48
CA ALA A 253 14.89 5.30 15.34
C ALA A 253 15.68 5.76 14.10
N LYS A 254 16.82 5.14 13.80
CA LYS A 254 17.58 5.42 12.56
C LYS A 254 16.78 5.07 11.29
N ASN A 255 16.15 3.91 11.28
CA ASN A 255 15.33 3.46 10.16
C ASN A 255 14.10 4.38 9.97
N LEU A 256 13.44 4.75 11.06
CA LEU A 256 12.32 5.69 11.05
C LEU A 256 12.75 7.05 10.50
N TRP A 257 13.86 7.61 11.00
CA TRP A 257 14.38 8.88 10.53
C TRP A 257 14.74 8.87 9.05
N HIS A 258 15.31 7.76 8.58
CA HIS A 258 15.62 7.59 7.16
C HIS A 258 14.36 7.55 6.29
N LEU A 259 13.31 6.84 6.75
CA LEU A 259 12.01 6.83 6.05
C LEU A 259 11.34 8.20 6.06
N ILE A 260 11.37 8.93 7.18
CA ILE A 260 10.83 10.29 7.26
C ILE A 260 11.50 11.20 6.23
N LYS A 261 12.83 11.21 6.17
CA LYS A 261 13.58 12.04 5.22
C LYS A 261 13.28 11.72 3.76
N SER A 262 13.02 10.47 3.43
CA SER A 262 12.75 10.06 2.05
C SER A 262 11.28 10.21 1.66
N ALA A 263 10.35 9.86 2.56
CA ALA A 263 8.93 9.78 2.24
C ALA A 263 8.19 11.12 2.43
N VAL A 264 8.47 11.86 3.50
CA VAL A 264 7.71 13.09 3.83
C VAL A 264 7.83 14.17 2.76
N PRO A 265 9.03 14.53 2.24
CA PRO A 265 9.13 15.52 1.17
C PRO A 265 8.38 15.11 -0.10
N LEU A 266 8.43 13.82 -0.43
CA LEU A 266 7.70 13.28 -1.58
C LEU A 266 6.19 13.36 -1.39
N MET A 267 5.70 13.06 -0.19
CA MET A 267 4.29 13.16 0.17
C MET A 267 3.78 14.61 0.10
N LEU A 268 4.58 15.58 0.57
CA LEU A 268 4.24 17.01 0.46
C LEU A 268 4.23 17.49 -1.00
N ALA A 269 5.22 17.09 -1.79
CA ALA A 269 5.25 17.39 -3.22
C ALA A 269 4.04 16.79 -3.95
N ALA A 270 3.67 15.55 -3.62
CA ALA A 270 2.50 14.89 -4.18
C ALA A 270 1.19 15.63 -3.82
N ALA A 271 1.06 16.15 -2.58
CA ALA A 271 -0.09 16.94 -2.16
C ALA A 271 -0.24 18.23 -3.00
N VAL A 272 0.87 18.94 -3.22
CA VAL A 272 0.88 20.16 -4.03
C VAL A 272 0.50 19.86 -5.47
N VAL A 273 1.14 18.86 -6.10
CA VAL A 273 0.82 18.47 -7.49
C VAL A 273 -0.64 18.05 -7.62
N SER A 274 -1.14 17.24 -6.69
CA SER A 274 -2.54 16.80 -6.71
C SER A 274 -3.52 17.96 -6.59
N ALA A 275 -3.29 18.90 -5.68
CA ALA A 275 -4.14 20.06 -5.50
C ALA A 275 -4.18 20.96 -6.76
N VAL A 276 -3.02 21.25 -7.34
CA VAL A 276 -2.93 22.06 -8.57
C VAL A 276 -3.64 21.36 -9.74
N VAL A 277 -3.42 20.07 -9.91
CA VAL A 277 -4.06 19.30 -11.00
C VAL A 277 -5.58 19.28 -10.84
N MET A 278 -6.08 18.97 -9.65
CA MET A 278 -7.52 18.87 -9.38
C MET A 278 -8.24 20.19 -9.58
N GLU A 279 -7.64 21.30 -9.12
CA GLU A 279 -8.23 22.63 -9.28
C GLU A 279 -8.15 23.19 -10.72
N SER A 280 -7.28 22.62 -11.56
CA SER A 280 -7.09 23.03 -12.95
C SER A 280 -7.98 22.26 -13.93
N LEU A 281 -8.58 21.12 -13.53
CA LEU A 281 -9.38 20.29 -14.41
C LEU A 281 -10.79 20.83 -14.57
N PRO A 282 -11.27 21.12 -15.81
CA PRO A 282 -12.65 21.55 -16.08
C PRO A 282 -13.61 20.36 -16.08
N LEU A 283 -13.82 19.72 -14.93
CA LEU A 283 -14.57 18.45 -14.81
C LEU A 283 -15.98 18.54 -15.35
N GLN A 284 -16.68 19.68 -15.17
CA GLN A 284 -18.04 19.87 -15.69
C GLN A 284 -18.09 19.79 -17.22
N ALA A 285 -17.12 20.41 -17.91
CA ALA A 285 -17.04 20.34 -19.37
C ALA A 285 -16.67 18.93 -19.85
N ILE A 286 -15.79 18.23 -19.09
CA ILE A 286 -15.36 16.86 -19.41
C ILE A 286 -16.54 15.87 -19.30
N PHE A 287 -17.39 16.01 -18.28
CA PHE A 287 -18.51 15.11 -18.02
C PHE A 287 -19.71 15.36 -18.95
N ALA A 288 -19.75 16.47 -19.69
CA ALA A 288 -20.84 16.78 -20.61
C ALA A 288 -21.01 15.74 -21.73
N HIS A 289 -19.89 15.13 -22.18
CA HIS A 289 -19.94 14.14 -23.26
C HIS A 289 -18.95 12.99 -22.98
N VAL A 290 -19.41 11.75 -23.20
CA VAL A 290 -18.53 10.57 -23.09
C VAL A 290 -17.67 10.51 -24.36
N SER A 291 -16.37 10.71 -24.20
CA SER A 291 -15.38 10.56 -25.28
C SER A 291 -14.19 9.75 -24.85
N PHE A 292 -13.60 9.00 -25.80
CA PHE A 292 -12.39 8.21 -25.53
C PHE A 292 -11.24 9.10 -25.03
N LEU A 293 -11.06 10.26 -25.64
CA LEU A 293 -9.97 11.17 -25.28
C LEU A 293 -10.13 11.70 -23.84
N ALA A 294 -11.36 12.01 -23.41
CA ALA A 294 -11.65 12.43 -22.04
C ALA A 294 -11.39 11.30 -21.03
N ILE A 295 -11.87 10.08 -21.32
CA ILE A 295 -11.65 8.91 -20.46
C ILE A 295 -10.15 8.59 -20.36
N ALA A 296 -9.43 8.56 -21.50
CA ALA A 296 -8.00 8.27 -21.50
C ALA A 296 -7.19 9.38 -20.80
N GLY A 297 -7.50 10.64 -21.04
CA GLY A 297 -6.88 11.78 -20.38
C GLY A 297 -7.09 11.76 -18.85
N LEU A 298 -8.33 11.51 -18.43
CA LEU A 298 -8.64 11.37 -17.00
C LEU A 298 -7.95 10.15 -16.38
N ALA A 299 -7.89 9.00 -17.07
CA ALA A 299 -7.19 7.81 -16.58
C ALA A 299 -5.71 8.09 -16.29
N LEU A 300 -5.03 8.76 -17.23
CA LEU A 300 -3.61 9.14 -17.06
C LEU A 300 -3.38 10.01 -15.82
N VAL A 301 -4.30 10.89 -15.51
CA VAL A 301 -4.20 11.80 -14.37
C VAL A 301 -4.64 11.13 -13.08
N THR A 302 -5.83 10.52 -13.06
CA THR A 302 -6.46 10.00 -11.84
C THR A 302 -5.70 8.84 -11.21
N VAL A 303 -5.04 8.00 -12.02
CA VAL A 303 -4.14 6.94 -11.54
C VAL A 303 -2.98 7.50 -10.72
N LEU A 304 -2.52 8.73 -10.95
CA LEU A 304 -1.41 9.34 -10.22
C LEU A 304 -1.84 10.12 -8.98
N LEU A 305 -3.14 10.36 -8.78
CA LEU A 305 -3.61 11.20 -7.68
C LEU A 305 -3.50 10.49 -6.33
N PRO A 306 -2.80 11.06 -5.36
CA PRO A 306 -2.70 10.51 -4.01
C PRO A 306 -3.95 10.86 -3.19
N ILE A 307 -4.87 9.93 -3.04
CA ILE A 307 -6.09 10.12 -2.27
C ILE A 307 -6.12 9.30 -0.97
N PRO A 308 -6.91 9.72 0.05
CA PRO A 308 -7.21 8.91 1.22
C PRO A 308 -8.00 7.65 0.87
N ILE A 309 -7.92 6.63 1.75
CA ILE A 309 -8.71 5.40 1.60
C ILE A 309 -10.21 5.70 1.54
N ALA A 310 -10.93 4.98 0.69
CA ALA A 310 -12.37 5.07 0.45
C ALA A 310 -12.85 6.41 -0.14
N LEU A 311 -11.96 7.33 -0.50
CA LEU A 311 -12.35 8.56 -1.18
C LEU A 311 -12.77 8.28 -2.64
N ASP A 312 -12.15 7.29 -3.28
CA ASP A 312 -12.55 6.75 -4.58
C ASP A 312 -14.03 6.34 -4.61
N VAL A 313 -14.49 5.65 -3.57
CA VAL A 313 -15.88 5.22 -3.43
C VAL A 313 -16.82 6.41 -3.25
N ILE A 314 -16.44 7.36 -2.38
CA ILE A 314 -17.23 8.57 -2.13
C ILE A 314 -17.38 9.39 -3.42
N VAL A 315 -16.26 9.61 -4.14
CA VAL A 315 -16.28 10.36 -5.41
C VAL A 315 -17.13 9.63 -6.45
N ALA A 316 -16.94 8.32 -6.62
CA ALA A 316 -17.73 7.53 -7.58
C ALA A 316 -19.23 7.58 -7.25
N GLN A 317 -19.61 7.48 -5.97
CA GLN A 317 -21.00 7.59 -5.55
C GLN A 317 -21.58 8.99 -5.83
N GLN A 318 -20.83 10.06 -5.54
CA GLN A 318 -21.27 11.42 -5.83
C GLN A 318 -21.49 11.61 -7.34
N LEU A 319 -20.58 11.15 -8.17
CA LEU A 319 -20.73 11.18 -9.62
C LEU A 319 -21.99 10.41 -10.08
N TYR A 320 -22.21 9.23 -9.49
CA TYR A 320 -23.37 8.40 -9.80
C TYR A 320 -24.70 9.09 -9.42
N VAL A 321 -24.81 9.63 -8.20
CA VAL A 321 -26.01 10.32 -7.72
C VAL A 321 -26.31 11.58 -8.54
N HIS A 322 -25.29 12.29 -9.03
CA HIS A 322 -25.46 13.46 -9.90
C HIS A 322 -25.71 13.09 -11.37
N GLY A 323 -25.93 11.83 -11.69
CA GLY A 323 -26.25 11.37 -13.05
C GLY A 323 -25.11 11.46 -14.04
N VAL A 324 -23.86 11.49 -13.58
CA VAL A 324 -22.70 11.43 -14.46
C VAL A 324 -22.65 10.07 -15.14
N ALA A 325 -22.27 10.05 -16.41
CA ALA A 325 -22.27 8.84 -17.23
C ALA A 325 -21.44 7.71 -16.59
N ALA A 326 -21.97 6.48 -16.64
CA ALA A 326 -21.40 5.28 -16.02
C ALA A 326 -19.90 5.05 -16.27
N PRO A 327 -19.35 5.30 -17.48
CA PRO A 327 -17.92 5.18 -17.73
C PRO A 327 -17.04 6.03 -16.81
N TYR A 328 -17.46 7.27 -16.54
CA TYR A 328 -16.71 8.15 -15.65
C TYR A 328 -16.76 7.68 -14.19
N VAL A 329 -17.94 7.26 -13.73
CA VAL A 329 -18.12 6.70 -12.39
C VAL A 329 -17.18 5.50 -12.17
N MET A 330 -17.18 4.56 -13.13
CA MET A 330 -16.31 3.38 -13.08
C MET A 330 -14.83 3.73 -13.19
N LEU A 331 -14.49 4.70 -14.04
CA LEU A 331 -13.12 5.19 -14.18
C LEU A 331 -12.58 5.69 -12.84
N PHE A 332 -13.30 6.59 -12.18
CA PHE A 332 -12.89 7.15 -10.90
C PHE A 332 -12.79 6.07 -9.81
N LEU A 333 -13.77 5.16 -9.76
CA LEU A 333 -13.76 4.04 -8.83
C LEU A 333 -12.53 3.14 -9.03
N SER A 334 -12.13 2.88 -10.26
CA SER A 334 -11.06 1.93 -10.58
C SER A 334 -9.65 2.53 -10.58
N THR A 335 -9.53 3.83 -10.82
CA THR A 335 -8.22 4.48 -10.96
C THR A 335 -7.79 5.25 -9.72
N LEU A 336 -8.72 5.91 -9.04
CA LEU A 336 -8.41 6.59 -7.78
C LEU A 336 -8.12 5.55 -6.69
N GLY A 337 -7.12 5.81 -5.85
CA GLY A 337 -6.82 4.98 -4.68
C GLY A 337 -6.12 3.64 -4.94
N THR A 338 -6.06 3.17 -6.18
CA THR A 338 -5.40 1.89 -6.52
C THR A 338 -3.89 2.04 -6.73
N PHE A 339 -3.48 3.13 -7.34
CA PHE A 339 -2.08 3.52 -7.55
C PHE A 339 -1.94 5.01 -7.21
N SER A 340 -0.75 5.58 -7.28
CA SER A 340 -0.54 7.03 -7.20
C SER A 340 0.90 7.41 -7.50
N ILE A 341 1.18 8.71 -7.49
CA ILE A 341 2.53 9.24 -7.65
C ILE A 341 3.49 8.75 -6.55
N LEU A 342 3.00 8.39 -5.36
CA LEU A 342 3.85 7.89 -4.27
C LEU A 342 4.34 6.45 -4.53
N PRO A 343 3.49 5.43 -4.80
CA PRO A 343 3.92 4.14 -5.31
C PRO A 343 4.81 4.26 -6.56
N MET A 344 4.45 5.14 -7.51
CA MET A 344 5.22 5.38 -8.71
C MET A 344 6.65 5.81 -8.37
N SER A 345 6.80 6.80 -7.50
CA SER A 345 8.11 7.32 -7.07
C SER A 345 8.92 6.30 -6.29
N TYR A 346 8.27 5.55 -5.39
CA TYR A 346 8.91 4.46 -4.66
C TYR A 346 9.48 3.39 -5.61
N LEU A 347 8.67 2.92 -6.55
CA LEU A 347 9.12 1.94 -7.55
C LEU A 347 10.23 2.49 -8.43
N TRP A 348 10.12 3.75 -8.83
CA TRP A 348 11.10 4.43 -9.68
C TRP A 348 12.46 4.56 -9.02
N THR A 349 12.50 4.89 -7.72
CA THR A 349 13.73 5.15 -6.97
C THR A 349 14.33 3.91 -6.33
N GLU A 350 13.49 3.04 -5.75
CA GLU A 350 13.94 1.93 -4.92
C GLU A 350 13.97 0.57 -5.66
N VAL A 351 13.23 0.44 -6.78
CA VAL A 351 13.07 -0.86 -7.43
C VAL A 351 13.51 -0.80 -8.89
N SER A 352 12.67 -0.26 -9.77
CA SER A 352 12.96 -0.16 -11.20
C SER A 352 12.01 0.81 -11.90
N LYS A 353 12.58 1.65 -12.76
CA LYS A 353 11.83 2.55 -13.65
C LYS A 353 10.90 1.79 -14.60
N LYS A 354 11.36 0.66 -15.13
CA LYS A 354 10.56 -0.20 -16.05
C LYS A 354 9.34 -0.79 -15.32
N LEU A 355 9.53 -1.26 -14.09
CA LEU A 355 8.44 -1.79 -13.27
C LEU A 355 7.42 -0.70 -12.92
N ALA A 356 7.90 0.50 -12.54
CA ALA A 356 7.04 1.64 -12.23
C ALA A 356 6.16 2.03 -13.43
N LEU A 357 6.76 2.19 -14.61
CA LEU A 357 6.04 2.50 -15.85
C LEU A 357 5.09 1.37 -16.27
N GLY A 358 5.51 0.11 -16.14
CA GLY A 358 4.67 -1.05 -16.47
C GLY A 358 3.42 -1.12 -15.61
N LEU A 359 3.53 -0.92 -14.29
CA LEU A 359 2.39 -0.89 -13.39
C LEU A 359 1.50 0.32 -13.64
N TYR A 360 2.07 1.50 -13.86
CA TYR A 360 1.30 2.69 -14.23
C TYR A 360 0.47 2.46 -15.50
N ALA A 361 1.11 1.99 -16.57
CA ALA A 361 0.43 1.69 -17.83
C ALA A 361 -0.66 0.63 -17.66
N MET A 362 -0.41 -0.41 -16.86
CA MET A 362 -1.40 -1.43 -16.53
C MET A 362 -2.64 -0.83 -15.88
N PHE A 363 -2.48 0.00 -14.84
CA PHE A 363 -3.63 0.62 -14.16
C PHE A 363 -4.40 1.59 -15.06
N VAL A 364 -3.72 2.34 -15.92
CA VAL A 364 -4.36 3.21 -16.92
C VAL A 364 -5.20 2.38 -17.90
N VAL A 365 -4.62 1.33 -18.49
CA VAL A 365 -5.32 0.47 -19.46
C VAL A 365 -6.52 -0.24 -18.81
N LEU A 366 -6.34 -0.78 -17.60
CA LEU A 366 -7.42 -1.44 -16.86
C LEU A 366 -8.52 -0.46 -16.48
N GLY A 367 -8.19 0.77 -16.06
CA GLY A 367 -9.18 1.80 -15.76
C GLY A 367 -10.00 2.19 -16.99
N ILE A 368 -9.36 2.39 -18.14
CA ILE A 368 -10.04 2.65 -19.41
C ILE A 368 -10.94 1.47 -19.81
N THR A 369 -10.41 0.24 -19.71
CA THR A 369 -11.18 -0.97 -20.03
C THR A 369 -12.40 -1.10 -19.13
N ALA A 370 -12.23 -0.92 -17.80
CA ALA A 370 -13.35 -0.98 -16.85
C ALA A 370 -14.42 0.08 -17.15
N ALA A 371 -14.01 1.31 -17.53
CA ALA A 371 -14.91 2.38 -17.91
C ALA A 371 -15.80 2.03 -19.11
N TYR A 372 -15.30 1.26 -20.07
CA TYR A 372 -16.11 0.82 -21.20
C TYR A 372 -16.90 -0.45 -20.91
N VAL A 373 -16.33 -1.39 -20.18
CA VAL A 373 -16.98 -2.65 -19.84
C VAL A 373 -18.24 -2.43 -19.00
N ILE A 374 -18.25 -1.43 -18.09
CA ILE A 374 -19.44 -1.14 -17.28
C ILE A 374 -20.66 -0.80 -18.12
N GLN A 375 -20.52 -0.24 -19.32
CA GLN A 375 -21.62 0.07 -20.22
C GLN A 375 -22.38 -1.19 -20.64
N VAL A 376 -21.70 -2.33 -20.75
CA VAL A 376 -22.30 -3.62 -21.12
C VAL A 376 -23.18 -4.17 -20.00
N PHE A 377 -22.90 -3.80 -18.75
CA PHE A 377 -23.61 -4.31 -17.56
C PHE A 377 -24.75 -3.42 -17.09
N ILE A 378 -24.84 -2.17 -17.58
CA ILE A 378 -25.86 -1.19 -17.14
C ILE A 378 -26.95 -1.00 -18.21
N HIS A 379 -26.77 -1.61 -19.37
CA HIS A 379 -27.87 -1.77 -20.34
C HIS A 379 -28.70 -2.97 -19.93
#